data_da44ff3d34c9c315259adfe614ad9642
#
_entry.id   da44ff3d34c9c315259adfe614ad9642
#
_cell.length_a   1.000
_cell.length_b   1.000
_cell.length_c   1.000
_cell.angle_alpha   90.00
_cell.angle_beta   90.00
_cell.angle_gamma   90.00
#
_symmetry.space_group_name_H-M   'P 1'
#
loop_
_entity.id
_entity.type
_entity.pdbx_description
1 polymer ?
#
loop_
_entity_poly.entity_id
_entity_poly.type
_entity_poly.pdbx_seq_one_letter_code
_entity_poly.pdbx_strand_id
1 'polypeptide(L)'
;MKKTNILRALSVTTALTLGATLSATETIVIKGSDTLGAKMVPQIAEAFKAKMAKQGVEVAFEIAAEGSSTGVASVIDGTAAIGMSSRDPKAKEIAKAKTKGVDMNTITVAKDGIALIVNEASPLEGIALEEIELIFSGDVTDWSGITAQTGSISAYTRNTSSGTYAVFQKMAMNSRDYGSDTQKMAGNEQIAAEVASNANGIGYVGLAYISTPGVKVLPVQGAQPDSKDYPLARPLYYLTNKSQPLSP
;
A
#
# COMPACT_ATOMS: atom_id res chain seq x y z
N MET A 1 72.65 63.18 -4.41
CA MET A 1 72.18 61.83 -4.15
C MET A 1 70.67 61.89 -3.76
N LYS A 2 69.78 61.62 -4.69
CA LYS A 2 68.29 61.64 -4.44
C LYS A 2 67.84 60.22 -4.26
N LYS A 3 67.24 59.88 -3.10
CA LYS A 3 66.60 58.59 -2.81
C LYS A 3 65.16 58.66 -3.27
N THR A 4 64.82 57.82 -4.21
CA THR A 4 63.40 57.66 -4.70
C THR A 4 62.70 56.56 -3.89
N ASN A 5 61.67 56.94 -3.15
CA ASN A 5 60.79 55.96 -2.45
C ASN A 5 59.69 55.51 -3.40
N ILE A 6 59.66 54.19 -3.68
CA ILE A 6 58.64 53.54 -4.43
C ILE A 6 57.59 52.98 -3.44
N LEU A 7 56.40 53.62 -3.36
CA LEU A 7 55.27 53.08 -2.66
C LEU A 7 54.64 51.95 -3.52
N ARG A 8 54.65 50.72 -3.00
CA ARG A 8 53.88 49.60 -3.56
C ARG A 8 52.53 49.64 -2.95
N ALA A 9 51.47 49.92 -3.75
CA ALA A 9 50.07 49.73 -3.37
C ALA A 9 49.77 48.27 -3.42
N LEU A 10 49.33 47.70 -2.26
CA LEU A 10 48.86 46.32 -2.15
C LEU A 10 47.35 46.33 -2.35
N SER A 11 46.87 45.90 -3.53
CA SER A 11 45.46 45.75 -3.80
C SER A 11 45.00 44.42 -3.18
N VAL A 12 44.20 44.49 -2.09
CA VAL A 12 43.52 43.34 -1.50
C VAL A 12 42.23 43.11 -2.29
N THR A 13 42.22 42.09 -3.14
CA THR A 13 41.03 41.63 -3.84
C THR A 13 40.25 40.70 -2.89
N THR A 14 39.19 41.20 -2.28
CA THR A 14 38.29 40.39 -1.45
C THR A 14 37.43 39.53 -2.40
N ALA A 15 37.75 38.26 -2.55
CA ALA A 15 36.93 37.29 -3.23
C ALA A 15 35.66 36.99 -2.37
N LEU A 16 34.52 37.51 -2.77
CA LEU A 16 33.22 37.07 -2.22
C LEU A 16 32.96 35.67 -2.73
N THR A 17 33.23 34.64 -1.91
CA THR A 17 32.75 33.30 -2.16
C THR A 17 31.25 33.28 -1.84
N LEU A 18 30.40 33.32 -2.87
CA LEU A 18 28.99 32.95 -2.76
C LEU A 18 28.98 31.47 -2.40
N GLY A 19 28.79 31.16 -1.13
CA GLY A 19 28.51 29.83 -0.64
C GLY A 19 27.12 29.44 -1.13
N ALA A 20 27.04 28.69 -2.23
CA ALA A 20 25.82 27.96 -2.57
C ALA A 20 25.58 26.94 -1.45
N THR A 21 24.66 27.23 -0.56
CA THR A 21 24.12 26.23 0.37
C THR A 21 23.43 25.18 -0.49
N LEU A 22 24.09 24.04 -0.72
CA LEU A 22 23.39 22.85 -1.21
C LEU A 22 22.36 22.50 -0.12
N SER A 23 21.11 22.86 -0.35
CA SER A 23 20.00 22.35 0.45
C SER A 23 19.95 20.85 0.18
N ALA A 24 20.26 20.04 1.18
CA ALA A 24 20.14 18.59 1.05
C ALA A 24 18.66 18.28 0.78
N THR A 25 18.37 17.61 -0.33
CA THR A 25 17.02 17.15 -0.65
C THR A 25 16.56 16.17 0.43
N GLU A 26 15.55 16.52 1.19
CA GLU A 26 15.01 15.65 2.21
C GLU A 26 14.24 14.49 1.56
N THR A 27 14.65 13.26 1.88
CA THR A 27 13.97 12.05 1.38
C THR A 27 12.97 11.54 2.40
N ILE A 28 11.70 11.53 2.04
CA ILE A 28 10.62 10.98 2.86
C ILE A 28 10.45 9.50 2.51
N VAL A 29 10.77 8.62 3.47
CA VAL A 29 10.64 7.17 3.32
C VAL A 29 9.23 6.74 3.72
N ILE A 30 8.54 6.05 2.79
CA ILE A 30 7.17 5.56 2.95
C ILE A 30 7.16 4.05 2.69
N LYS A 31 6.78 3.22 3.68
CA LYS A 31 6.78 1.76 3.53
C LYS A 31 5.44 1.14 3.92
N GLY A 32 5.07 0.03 3.31
CA GLY A 32 3.96 -0.77 3.81
C GLY A 32 2.98 -1.28 2.76
N SER A 33 1.69 -1.01 2.97
CA SER A 33 0.59 -1.59 2.20
C SER A 33 0.73 -1.45 0.69
N ASP A 34 0.73 -2.56 -0.03
CA ASP A 34 0.69 -2.59 -1.49
C ASP A 34 -0.61 -1.95 -2.05
N THR A 35 -1.74 -2.09 -1.38
CA THR A 35 -3.00 -1.44 -1.78
C THR A 35 -2.86 0.07 -1.93
N LEU A 36 -2.06 0.70 -1.05
CA LEU A 36 -1.77 2.14 -1.10
C LEU A 36 -0.54 2.45 -1.96
N GLY A 37 0.54 1.68 -1.75
CA GLY A 37 1.88 2.01 -2.22
C GLY A 37 2.14 1.72 -3.69
N ALA A 38 1.40 0.81 -4.33
CA ALA A 38 1.67 0.47 -5.71
C ALA A 38 1.07 1.46 -6.73
N LYS A 39 -0.03 2.14 -6.39
CA LYS A 39 -0.68 3.10 -7.31
C LYS A 39 -0.96 4.46 -6.68
N MET A 40 -1.71 4.52 -5.58
CA MET A 40 -2.22 5.78 -5.01
C MET A 40 -1.10 6.68 -4.48
N VAL A 41 -0.21 6.13 -3.65
CA VAL A 41 0.83 6.94 -2.97
C VAL A 41 1.86 7.51 -3.94
N PRO A 42 2.36 6.80 -4.96
CA PRO A 42 3.22 7.39 -5.98
C PRO A 42 2.60 8.60 -6.68
N GLN A 43 1.31 8.55 -7.03
CA GLN A 43 0.62 9.68 -7.67
C GLN A 43 0.50 10.89 -6.73
N ILE A 44 0.19 10.65 -5.45
CA ILE A 44 0.14 11.71 -4.44
C ILE A 44 1.54 12.32 -4.22
N ALA A 45 2.58 11.49 -4.17
CA ALA A 45 3.96 11.93 -4.01
C ALA A 45 4.41 12.84 -5.17
N GLU A 46 4.10 12.47 -6.41
CA GLU A 46 4.43 13.30 -7.58
C GLU A 46 3.64 14.63 -7.58
N ALA A 47 2.36 14.61 -7.22
CA ALA A 47 1.58 15.83 -7.08
C ALA A 47 2.13 16.75 -5.96
N PHE A 48 2.58 16.16 -4.84
CA PHE A 48 3.20 16.89 -3.75
C PHE A 48 4.55 17.49 -4.15
N LYS A 49 5.42 16.73 -4.82
CA LYS A 49 6.68 17.27 -5.39
C LYS A 49 6.44 18.48 -6.27
N ALA A 50 5.48 18.37 -7.20
CA ALA A 50 5.16 19.47 -8.10
C ALA A 50 4.65 20.71 -7.35
N LYS A 51 3.92 20.54 -6.25
CA LYS A 51 3.46 21.62 -5.37
C LYS A 51 4.62 22.28 -4.64
N MET A 52 5.51 21.48 -4.04
CA MET A 52 6.64 21.97 -3.25
C MET A 52 7.69 22.67 -4.13
N ALA A 53 7.94 22.18 -5.34
CA ALA A 53 8.82 22.81 -6.31
C ALA A 53 8.41 24.24 -6.66
N LYS A 54 7.09 24.51 -6.72
CA LYS A 54 6.57 25.90 -6.93
C LYS A 54 6.89 26.83 -5.76
N GLN A 55 7.20 26.28 -4.59
CA GLN A 55 7.60 27.02 -3.40
C GLN A 55 9.13 27.06 -3.22
N GLY A 56 9.89 26.52 -4.16
CA GLY A 56 11.35 26.44 -4.11
C GLY A 56 11.86 25.35 -3.17
N VAL A 57 11.01 24.42 -2.75
CA VAL A 57 11.39 23.29 -1.87
C VAL A 57 11.50 22.01 -2.70
N GLU A 58 12.66 21.36 -2.62
CA GLU A 58 12.92 20.07 -3.26
C GLU A 58 12.63 18.94 -2.26
N VAL A 59 11.79 17.97 -2.64
CA VAL A 59 11.43 16.81 -1.82
C VAL A 59 11.59 15.54 -2.63
N ALA A 60 12.19 14.50 -2.05
CA ALA A 60 12.28 13.17 -2.63
C ALA A 60 11.43 12.16 -1.82
N PHE A 61 10.98 11.11 -2.49
CA PHE A 61 10.25 10.02 -1.85
C PHE A 61 10.90 8.68 -2.17
N GLU A 62 11.01 7.83 -1.15
CA GLU A 62 11.32 6.41 -1.27
C GLU A 62 10.07 5.63 -0.86
N ILE A 63 9.45 4.90 -1.80
CA ILE A 63 8.18 4.19 -1.57
C ILE A 63 8.39 2.70 -1.75
N ALA A 64 8.11 1.91 -0.70
CA ALA A 64 8.20 0.45 -0.72
C ALA A 64 6.85 -0.18 -0.36
N ALA A 65 6.26 -0.93 -1.32
CA ALA A 65 4.92 -1.51 -1.23
C ALA A 65 4.97 -3.02 -0.88
N GLU A 66 5.36 -3.37 0.35
CA GLU A 66 5.69 -4.74 0.77
C GLU A 66 4.63 -5.40 1.68
N GLY A 67 3.65 -4.63 2.14
CA GLY A 67 2.56 -5.09 3.01
C GLY A 67 2.43 -4.30 4.30
N SER A 68 1.23 -4.30 4.89
CA SER A 68 0.90 -3.47 6.06
C SER A 68 1.75 -3.80 7.28
N SER A 69 2.13 -5.06 7.47
CA SER A 69 2.98 -5.46 8.60
C SER A 69 4.38 -4.82 8.52
N THR A 70 4.93 -4.68 7.30
CA THR A 70 6.19 -3.96 7.04
C THR A 70 6.03 -2.47 7.36
N GLY A 71 4.92 -1.85 6.94
CA GLY A 71 4.63 -0.44 7.25
C GLY A 71 4.57 -0.16 8.75
N VAL A 72 3.85 -0.99 9.49
CA VAL A 72 3.80 -0.88 10.97
C VAL A 72 5.18 -1.03 11.58
N ALA A 73 5.92 -2.07 11.17
CA ALA A 73 7.26 -2.34 11.71
C ALA A 73 8.24 -1.19 11.40
N SER A 74 8.20 -0.64 10.18
CA SER A 74 9.11 0.43 9.76
C SER A 74 8.91 1.72 10.57
N VAL A 75 7.68 2.07 10.94
CA VAL A 75 7.41 3.22 11.83
C VAL A 75 7.91 2.93 13.25
N ILE A 76 7.67 1.72 13.77
CA ILE A 76 8.15 1.32 15.10
C ILE A 76 9.67 1.31 15.18
N ASP A 77 10.35 0.92 14.11
CA ASP A 77 11.80 0.81 14.05
C ASP A 77 12.49 2.09 13.55
N GLY A 78 11.70 3.15 13.22
CA GLY A 78 12.20 4.45 12.77
C GLY A 78 12.83 4.42 11.37
N THR A 79 12.54 3.38 10.56
CA THR A 79 13.08 3.22 9.19
C THR A 79 12.16 3.76 8.10
N ALA A 80 10.99 4.28 8.46
CA ALA A 80 10.10 5.02 7.59
C ALA A 80 9.43 6.15 8.36
N ALA A 81 9.28 7.30 7.72
CA ALA A 81 8.55 8.44 8.24
C ALA A 81 7.04 8.20 8.23
N ILE A 82 6.56 7.48 7.20
CA ILE A 82 5.16 7.11 7.02
C ILE A 82 5.05 5.61 6.78
N GLY A 83 4.24 4.94 7.60
CA GLY A 83 3.82 3.56 7.36
C GLY A 83 2.47 3.53 6.64
N MET A 84 2.35 2.72 5.59
CA MET A 84 1.07 2.47 4.93
C MET A 84 0.43 1.20 5.48
N SER A 85 -0.88 1.24 5.80
CA SER A 85 -1.58 0.05 6.27
C SER A 85 -3.00 -0.06 5.70
N SER A 86 -3.38 -1.27 5.32
CA SER A 86 -4.73 -1.64 4.88
C SER A 86 -5.53 -2.35 5.99
N ARG A 87 -5.09 -2.20 7.23
CA ARG A 87 -5.72 -2.70 8.45
C ARG A 87 -5.32 -1.87 9.64
N ASP A 88 -6.07 -1.95 10.70
CA ASP A 88 -5.62 -1.40 11.98
C ASP A 88 -4.33 -2.06 12.47
N PRO A 89 -3.45 -1.33 13.16
CA PRO A 89 -2.35 -1.92 13.90
C PRO A 89 -2.86 -2.94 14.93
N LYS A 90 -2.22 -4.10 15.00
CA LYS A 90 -2.57 -5.14 15.97
C LYS A 90 -2.19 -4.70 17.39
N ALA A 91 -2.91 -5.20 18.40
CA ALA A 91 -2.61 -4.87 19.81
C ALA A 91 -1.14 -5.12 20.19
N LYS A 92 -0.54 -6.22 19.71
CA LYS A 92 0.88 -6.52 19.91
C LYS A 92 1.84 -5.52 19.23
N GLU A 93 1.43 -4.93 18.10
CA GLU A 93 2.22 -3.92 17.40
C GLU A 93 2.17 -2.58 18.15
N ILE A 94 0.99 -2.21 18.65
CA ILE A 94 0.83 -1.02 19.52
C ILE A 94 1.63 -1.17 20.81
N ALA A 95 1.60 -2.35 21.44
CA ALA A 95 2.41 -2.62 22.64
C ALA A 95 3.91 -2.51 22.35
N LYS A 96 4.39 -3.08 21.22
CA LYS A 96 5.79 -2.95 20.78
C LYS A 96 6.17 -1.48 20.51
N ALA A 97 5.29 -0.70 19.86
CA ALA A 97 5.51 0.73 19.64
C ALA A 97 5.75 1.48 20.96
N LYS A 98 4.86 1.28 21.93
CA LYS A 98 5.00 1.88 23.28
C LYS A 98 6.31 1.50 23.96
N THR A 99 6.71 0.24 23.91
CA THR A 99 7.98 -0.24 24.49
C THR A 99 9.19 0.46 23.84
N LYS A 100 9.10 0.84 22.57
CA LYS A 100 10.14 1.58 21.85
C LYS A 100 10.00 3.11 21.94
N GLY A 101 9.07 3.63 22.73
CA GLY A 101 8.84 5.07 22.87
C GLY A 101 8.19 5.71 21.65
N VAL A 102 7.55 4.92 20.78
CA VAL A 102 6.83 5.40 19.60
C VAL A 102 5.37 5.65 19.95
N ASP A 103 4.93 6.90 19.86
CA ASP A 103 3.51 7.29 19.95
C ASP A 103 2.89 7.17 18.55
N MET A 104 2.37 5.97 18.25
CA MET A 104 1.82 5.66 16.94
C MET A 104 0.53 6.41 16.69
N ASN A 105 0.54 7.26 15.67
CA ASN A 105 -0.63 7.94 15.14
C ASN A 105 -1.18 7.16 13.94
N THR A 106 -2.50 6.93 13.93
CA THR A 106 -3.21 6.24 12.85
C THR A 106 -4.15 7.23 12.18
N ILE A 107 -3.90 7.52 10.91
CA ILE A 107 -4.64 8.52 10.13
C ILE A 107 -5.38 7.79 9.01
N THR A 108 -6.71 7.84 8.99
CA THR A 108 -7.50 7.33 7.86
C THR A 108 -7.31 8.24 6.66
N VAL A 109 -6.80 7.70 5.55
CA VAL A 109 -6.49 8.45 4.33
C VAL A 109 -7.41 8.12 3.16
N ALA A 110 -8.04 6.94 3.18
CA ALA A 110 -8.99 6.52 2.15
C ALA A 110 -9.96 5.45 2.71
N LYS A 111 -11.04 5.21 1.96
CA LYS A 111 -11.87 4.00 2.07
C LYS A 111 -11.66 3.16 0.82
N ASP A 112 -11.67 1.85 0.98
CA ASP A 112 -11.41 0.87 -0.07
C ASP A 112 -12.38 -0.32 0.09
N GLY A 113 -12.81 -0.91 -1.03
CA GLY A 113 -13.52 -2.19 -1.04
C GLY A 113 -12.53 -3.29 -1.40
N ILE A 114 -12.56 -4.41 -0.68
CA ILE A 114 -11.83 -5.61 -1.11
C ILE A 114 -12.69 -6.31 -2.15
N ALA A 115 -12.44 -6.01 -3.42
CA ALA A 115 -13.20 -6.53 -4.54
C ALA A 115 -12.85 -7.99 -4.82
N LEU A 116 -13.88 -8.84 -4.95
CA LEU A 116 -13.74 -10.19 -5.49
C LEU A 116 -13.67 -10.10 -7.01
N ILE A 117 -12.69 -10.77 -7.60
CA ILE A 117 -12.50 -10.84 -9.05
C ILE A 117 -12.39 -12.29 -9.50
N VAL A 118 -12.97 -12.58 -10.65
CA VAL A 118 -12.86 -13.83 -11.39
C VAL A 118 -12.39 -13.54 -12.81
N ASN A 119 -12.02 -14.58 -13.56
CA ASN A 119 -11.76 -14.44 -14.99
C ASN A 119 -13.01 -13.88 -15.69
N GLU A 120 -12.81 -13.06 -16.73
CA GLU A 120 -13.93 -12.44 -17.46
C GLU A 120 -14.88 -13.45 -18.11
N ALA A 121 -14.39 -14.65 -18.45
CA ALA A 121 -15.19 -15.74 -18.99
C ALA A 121 -16.02 -16.50 -17.95
N SER A 122 -15.86 -16.22 -16.65
CA SER A 122 -16.63 -16.89 -15.59
C SER A 122 -18.12 -16.61 -15.73
N PRO A 123 -19.01 -17.61 -15.59
CA PRO A 123 -20.48 -17.43 -15.62
C PRO A 123 -21.05 -16.80 -14.34
N LEU A 124 -20.24 -16.63 -13.27
CA LEU A 124 -20.71 -16.06 -12.00
C LEU A 124 -21.13 -14.61 -12.17
N GLU A 125 -22.33 -14.26 -11.64
CA GLU A 125 -22.84 -12.89 -11.63
C GLU A 125 -22.80 -12.23 -10.25
N GLY A 126 -22.37 -12.96 -9.23
CA GLY A 126 -22.20 -12.52 -7.85
C GLY A 126 -21.77 -13.68 -6.98
N ILE A 127 -21.46 -13.40 -5.71
CA ILE A 127 -21.03 -14.42 -4.76
C ILE A 127 -21.50 -14.06 -3.33
N ALA A 128 -21.86 -15.08 -2.55
CA ALA A 128 -22.19 -14.94 -1.14
C ALA A 128 -20.93 -15.01 -0.25
N LEU A 129 -20.97 -14.44 0.97
CA LEU A 129 -19.85 -14.53 1.92
C LEU A 129 -19.56 -15.98 2.32
N GLU A 130 -20.58 -16.80 2.43
CA GLU A 130 -20.47 -18.22 2.75
C GLU A 130 -19.72 -18.99 1.65
N GLU A 131 -19.97 -18.66 0.38
CA GLU A 131 -19.27 -19.26 -0.77
C GLU A 131 -17.80 -18.81 -0.81
N ILE A 132 -17.52 -17.55 -0.50
CA ILE A 132 -16.17 -17.03 -0.38
C ILE A 132 -15.41 -17.80 0.72
N GLU A 133 -16.03 -17.97 1.87
CA GLU A 133 -15.44 -18.73 2.99
C GLU A 133 -15.08 -20.15 2.55
N LEU A 134 -16.03 -20.88 1.93
CA LEU A 134 -15.81 -22.25 1.46
C LEU A 134 -14.67 -22.37 0.43
N ILE A 135 -14.61 -21.45 -0.53
CA ILE A 135 -13.57 -21.45 -1.55
C ILE A 135 -12.19 -21.18 -0.93
N PHE A 136 -12.07 -20.09 -0.17
CA PHE A 136 -10.75 -19.67 0.34
C PHE A 136 -10.27 -20.50 1.54
N SER A 137 -11.14 -21.22 2.24
CA SER A 137 -10.75 -22.23 3.24
C SER A 137 -10.35 -23.58 2.62
N GLY A 138 -10.70 -23.81 1.33
CA GLY A 138 -10.43 -25.06 0.64
C GLY A 138 -11.49 -26.15 0.88
N ASP A 139 -12.65 -25.81 1.46
CA ASP A 139 -13.76 -26.75 1.63
C ASP A 139 -14.46 -27.03 0.29
N VAL A 140 -14.42 -26.06 -0.63
CA VAL A 140 -14.85 -26.22 -2.03
C VAL A 140 -13.66 -25.93 -2.95
N THR A 141 -13.23 -26.93 -3.71
CA THR A 141 -12.06 -26.88 -4.59
C THR A 141 -12.41 -27.04 -6.07
N ASP A 142 -13.69 -27.22 -6.40
CA ASP A 142 -14.17 -27.31 -7.78
C ASP A 142 -15.39 -26.40 -7.94
N TRP A 143 -15.48 -25.71 -9.09
CA TRP A 143 -16.56 -24.77 -9.38
C TRP A 143 -17.95 -25.40 -9.38
N SER A 144 -18.06 -26.69 -9.66
CA SER A 144 -19.35 -27.42 -9.61
C SER A 144 -20.00 -27.44 -8.22
N GLY A 145 -19.26 -27.14 -7.17
CA GLY A 145 -19.77 -26.94 -5.81
C GLY A 145 -20.45 -25.58 -5.59
N ILE A 146 -20.28 -24.63 -6.49
CA ILE A 146 -20.81 -23.26 -6.38
C ILE A 146 -21.73 -22.91 -7.56
N THR A 147 -21.41 -23.38 -8.77
CA THR A 147 -22.04 -22.98 -10.02
C THR A 147 -22.15 -24.17 -10.99
N ALA A 148 -22.78 -23.94 -12.15
CA ALA A 148 -22.80 -24.92 -13.24
C ALA A 148 -21.46 -25.05 -13.98
N GLN A 149 -20.48 -24.18 -13.73
CA GLN A 149 -19.12 -24.31 -14.22
C GLN A 149 -18.45 -25.53 -13.57
N THR A 150 -17.55 -26.20 -14.27
CA THR A 150 -16.75 -27.31 -13.76
C THR A 150 -15.27 -26.96 -13.84
N GLY A 151 -14.45 -27.62 -13.04
CA GLY A 151 -13.01 -27.47 -13.00
C GLY A 151 -12.49 -26.96 -11.68
N SER A 152 -11.25 -27.32 -11.40
CA SER A 152 -10.61 -26.97 -10.12
C SER A 152 -10.46 -25.46 -9.95
N ILE A 153 -10.86 -24.94 -8.80
CA ILE A 153 -10.74 -23.54 -8.45
C ILE A 153 -9.27 -23.20 -8.18
N SER A 154 -8.78 -22.12 -8.80
CA SER A 154 -7.50 -21.51 -8.47
C SER A 154 -7.75 -20.27 -7.62
N ALA A 155 -7.65 -20.40 -6.30
CA ALA A 155 -7.87 -19.31 -5.36
C ALA A 155 -6.55 -18.55 -5.08
N TYR A 156 -6.51 -17.28 -5.49
CA TYR A 156 -5.35 -16.40 -5.34
C TYR A 156 -5.50 -15.47 -4.14
N THR A 157 -4.55 -15.52 -3.22
CA THR A 157 -4.54 -14.74 -1.99
C THR A 157 -3.23 -13.92 -1.87
N ARG A 158 -3.11 -13.11 -0.84
CA ARG A 158 -1.92 -12.34 -0.54
C ARG A 158 -1.02 -13.10 0.45
N ASN A 159 0.25 -12.70 0.52
CA ASN A 159 1.15 -13.17 1.57
C ASN A 159 0.71 -12.65 2.97
N THR A 160 1.25 -13.23 4.03
CA THR A 160 0.85 -12.94 5.41
C THR A 160 1.29 -11.57 5.95
N SER A 161 2.18 -10.84 5.23
CA SER A 161 2.53 -9.45 5.56
C SER A 161 1.43 -8.47 5.14
N SER A 162 0.53 -8.88 4.22
CA SER A 162 -0.55 -8.08 3.68
C SER A 162 -1.62 -7.77 4.73
N GLY A 163 -2.00 -6.50 4.83
CA GLY A 163 -3.18 -6.10 5.60
C GLY A 163 -4.47 -6.58 4.96
N THR A 164 -4.52 -6.63 3.63
CA THR A 164 -5.68 -7.15 2.88
C THR A 164 -5.92 -8.63 3.18
N TYR A 165 -4.85 -9.44 3.24
CA TYR A 165 -4.94 -10.84 3.68
C TYR A 165 -5.63 -10.97 5.04
N ALA A 166 -5.18 -10.20 6.02
CA ALA A 166 -5.71 -10.29 7.39
C ALA A 166 -7.16 -9.77 7.50
N VAL A 167 -7.51 -8.70 6.75
CA VAL A 167 -8.88 -8.15 6.76
C VAL A 167 -9.84 -9.08 6.02
N PHE A 168 -9.44 -9.62 4.88
CA PHE A 168 -10.24 -10.57 4.12
C PHE A 168 -10.53 -11.84 4.93
N GLN A 169 -9.51 -12.40 5.59
CA GLN A 169 -9.66 -13.54 6.50
C GLN A 169 -10.73 -13.25 7.57
N LYS A 170 -10.67 -12.06 8.18
CA LYS A 170 -11.60 -11.66 9.22
C LYS A 170 -13.03 -11.44 8.71
N MET A 171 -13.19 -10.74 7.58
CA MET A 171 -14.48 -10.25 7.11
C MET A 171 -15.19 -11.25 6.20
N ALA A 172 -14.46 -11.92 5.32
CA ALA A 172 -15.02 -12.82 4.30
C ALA A 172 -14.90 -14.30 4.65
N MET A 173 -14.01 -14.66 5.59
CA MET A 173 -13.78 -16.07 5.95
C MET A 173 -14.08 -16.35 7.43
N ASN A 174 -14.80 -15.45 8.10
CA ASN A 174 -15.17 -15.61 9.51
C ASN A 174 -13.95 -15.98 10.41
N SER A 175 -12.76 -15.44 10.06
CA SER A 175 -11.46 -15.71 10.71
C SER A 175 -10.95 -17.15 10.58
N ARG A 176 -11.51 -17.97 9.69
CA ARG A 176 -10.98 -19.29 9.35
C ARG A 176 -9.63 -19.17 8.62
N ASP A 177 -8.82 -20.20 8.71
CA ASP A 177 -7.56 -20.27 7.98
C ASP A 177 -7.78 -20.50 6.49
N TYR A 178 -6.88 -19.95 5.68
CA TYR A 178 -6.86 -20.21 4.23
C TYR A 178 -6.48 -21.68 3.96
N GLY A 179 -7.12 -22.28 2.98
CA GLY A 179 -6.79 -23.61 2.50
C GLY A 179 -5.35 -23.71 2.03
N SER A 180 -4.76 -24.91 2.16
CA SER A 180 -3.36 -25.20 1.78
C SER A 180 -3.09 -24.90 0.30
N ASP A 181 -4.12 -25.06 -0.56
CA ASP A 181 -4.03 -24.94 -2.01
C ASP A 181 -4.19 -23.50 -2.51
N THR A 182 -4.46 -22.52 -1.60
CA THR A 182 -4.51 -21.11 -1.97
C THR A 182 -3.12 -20.59 -2.36
N GLN A 183 -3.06 -19.91 -3.51
CA GLN A 183 -1.81 -19.40 -4.06
C GLN A 183 -1.52 -17.99 -3.55
N LYS A 184 -0.37 -17.83 -2.86
CA LYS A 184 0.01 -16.56 -2.20
C LYS A 184 0.80 -15.67 -3.13
N MET A 185 0.24 -14.49 -3.45
CA MET A 185 0.83 -13.48 -4.32
C MET A 185 1.41 -12.31 -3.53
N ALA A 186 2.44 -11.67 -4.09
CA ALA A 186 3.10 -10.53 -3.47
C ALA A 186 2.21 -9.28 -3.46
N GLY A 187 1.49 -8.99 -4.56
CA GLY A 187 0.70 -7.77 -4.74
C GLY A 187 -0.68 -7.99 -5.35
N ASN A 188 -1.50 -6.94 -5.33
CA ASN A 188 -2.83 -6.94 -5.98
C ASN A 188 -2.71 -7.11 -7.50
N GLU A 189 -1.70 -6.48 -8.12
CA GLU A 189 -1.49 -6.54 -9.56
C GLU A 189 -1.23 -7.98 -10.02
N GLN A 190 -0.42 -8.71 -9.26
CA GLN A 190 -0.14 -10.12 -9.56
C GLN A 190 -1.42 -10.98 -9.45
N ILE A 191 -2.25 -10.77 -8.40
CA ILE A 191 -3.54 -11.48 -8.31
C ILE A 191 -4.40 -11.20 -9.53
N ALA A 192 -4.54 -9.92 -9.92
CA ALA A 192 -5.35 -9.55 -11.08
C ALA A 192 -4.84 -10.19 -12.38
N ALA A 193 -3.52 -10.25 -12.59
CA ALA A 193 -2.91 -10.88 -13.74
C ALA A 193 -3.14 -12.40 -13.78
N GLU A 194 -3.00 -13.08 -12.64
CA GLU A 194 -3.24 -14.53 -12.53
C GLU A 194 -4.72 -14.87 -12.80
N VAL A 195 -5.64 -14.09 -12.22
CA VAL A 195 -7.08 -14.28 -12.48
C VAL A 195 -7.42 -14.02 -13.95
N ALA A 196 -6.85 -12.98 -14.56
CA ALA A 196 -7.09 -12.67 -15.97
C ALA A 196 -6.61 -13.80 -16.93
N SER A 197 -5.55 -14.50 -16.56
CA SER A 197 -4.96 -15.57 -17.39
C SER A 197 -5.55 -16.95 -17.15
N ASN A 198 -6.35 -17.14 -16.08
CA ASN A 198 -6.87 -18.43 -15.66
C ASN A 198 -8.39 -18.43 -15.60
N ALA A 199 -9.06 -19.18 -16.52
CA ALA A 199 -10.53 -19.27 -16.58
C ALA A 199 -11.19 -19.78 -15.29
N ASN A 200 -10.45 -20.54 -14.46
CA ASN A 200 -10.91 -21.05 -13.16
C ASN A 200 -10.39 -20.22 -11.98
N GLY A 201 -9.81 -19.04 -12.25
CA GLY A 201 -9.22 -18.17 -11.25
C GLY A 201 -10.26 -17.35 -10.48
N ILE A 202 -10.04 -17.24 -9.17
CA ILE A 202 -10.70 -16.29 -8.27
C ILE A 202 -9.66 -15.64 -7.36
N GLY A 203 -9.84 -14.36 -7.08
CA GLY A 203 -8.95 -13.63 -6.18
C GLY A 203 -9.63 -12.41 -5.58
N TYR A 204 -8.91 -11.70 -4.75
CA TYR A 204 -9.39 -10.43 -4.20
C TYR A 204 -8.33 -9.34 -4.30
N VAL A 205 -8.77 -8.13 -4.63
CA VAL A 205 -7.91 -6.96 -4.84
C VAL A 205 -8.54 -5.70 -4.25
N GLY A 206 -7.74 -4.64 -4.06
CA GLY A 206 -8.28 -3.31 -3.77
C GLY A 206 -8.92 -2.67 -5.02
N LEU A 207 -9.79 -1.67 -4.83
CA LEU A 207 -10.54 -0.99 -5.91
C LEU A 207 -9.66 -0.45 -7.04
N ALA A 208 -8.42 -0.08 -6.76
CA ALA A 208 -7.49 0.42 -7.78
C ALA A 208 -7.14 -0.61 -8.87
N TYR A 209 -7.52 -1.88 -8.71
CA TYR A 209 -7.15 -2.99 -9.61
C TYR A 209 -8.34 -3.64 -10.34
N ILE A 210 -9.56 -3.18 -10.08
CA ILE A 210 -10.78 -3.78 -10.67
C ILE A 210 -10.92 -3.56 -12.17
N SER A 211 -10.21 -2.59 -12.74
CA SER A 211 -10.21 -2.29 -14.19
C SER A 211 -9.09 -3.03 -14.96
N THR A 212 -8.48 -4.05 -14.36
CA THR A 212 -7.49 -4.88 -15.06
C THR A 212 -8.19 -5.65 -16.18
N PRO A 213 -7.73 -5.58 -17.44
CA PRO A 213 -8.30 -6.36 -18.54
C PRO A 213 -8.31 -7.86 -18.24
N GLY A 214 -9.35 -8.58 -18.66
CA GLY A 214 -9.48 -10.02 -18.47
C GLY A 214 -10.05 -10.43 -17.10
N VAL A 215 -10.41 -9.47 -16.24
CA VAL A 215 -11.09 -9.76 -14.97
C VAL A 215 -12.51 -9.24 -14.95
N LYS A 216 -13.40 -9.99 -14.30
CA LYS A 216 -14.76 -9.60 -13.94
C LYS A 216 -14.86 -9.42 -12.43
N VAL A 217 -15.45 -8.30 -12.01
CA VAL A 217 -15.71 -8.00 -10.60
C VAL A 217 -17.04 -8.64 -10.20
N LEU A 218 -17.04 -9.34 -9.07
CA LEU A 218 -18.25 -9.94 -8.52
C LEU A 218 -18.85 -9.05 -7.43
N PRO A 219 -20.16 -8.72 -7.51
CA PRO A 219 -20.91 -8.25 -6.36
C PRO A 219 -20.86 -9.27 -5.23
N VAL A 220 -20.65 -8.81 -4.00
CA VAL A 220 -20.71 -9.66 -2.80
C VAL A 220 -22.03 -9.38 -2.09
N GLN A 221 -22.82 -10.42 -1.88
CA GLN A 221 -24.19 -10.28 -1.30
C GLN A 221 -25.04 -9.27 -2.08
N GLY A 222 -24.87 -9.20 -3.40
CA GLY A 222 -25.58 -8.27 -4.28
C GLY A 222 -25.03 -6.84 -4.28
N ALA A 223 -24.05 -6.50 -3.43
CA ALA A 223 -23.46 -5.17 -3.35
C ALA A 223 -22.19 -5.05 -4.21
N GLN A 224 -22.05 -3.96 -4.94
CA GLN A 224 -20.84 -3.64 -5.71
C GLN A 224 -19.72 -3.12 -4.78
N PRO A 225 -18.42 -3.35 -5.12
CA PRO A 225 -17.30 -2.99 -4.24
C PRO A 225 -17.15 -1.50 -3.92
N ASP A 226 -17.70 -0.62 -4.74
CA ASP A 226 -17.71 0.83 -4.56
C ASP A 226 -18.99 1.35 -3.88
N SER A 227 -19.95 0.48 -3.60
CA SER A 227 -21.21 0.85 -2.95
C SER A 227 -21.02 1.10 -1.45
N LYS A 228 -21.92 1.92 -0.88
CA LYS A 228 -21.89 2.28 0.54
C LYS A 228 -22.05 1.07 1.47
N ASP A 229 -22.85 0.10 1.05
CA ASP A 229 -23.24 -1.06 1.85
C ASP A 229 -22.41 -2.31 1.52
N TYR A 230 -21.26 -2.13 0.85
CA TYR A 230 -20.38 -3.24 0.51
C TYR A 230 -19.81 -3.92 1.76
N PRO A 231 -20.01 -5.24 1.94
CA PRO A 231 -19.66 -5.91 3.19
C PRO A 231 -18.16 -5.98 3.45
N LEU A 232 -17.30 -5.86 2.41
CA LEU A 232 -15.85 -5.93 2.52
C LEU A 232 -15.19 -4.54 2.38
N ALA A 233 -15.92 -3.48 2.71
CA ALA A 233 -15.39 -2.11 2.76
C ALA A 233 -14.54 -1.90 4.02
N ARG A 234 -13.42 -1.15 3.86
CA ARG A 234 -12.47 -0.91 4.95
C ARG A 234 -11.80 0.46 4.84
N PRO A 235 -11.31 1.04 5.94
CA PRO A 235 -10.40 2.17 5.90
C PRO A 235 -8.98 1.76 5.52
N LEU A 236 -8.25 2.70 4.91
CA LEU A 236 -6.82 2.64 4.66
C LEU A 236 -6.12 3.72 5.48
N TYR A 237 -4.91 3.44 5.95
CA TYR A 237 -4.25 4.26 6.95
C TYR A 237 -2.83 4.67 6.56
N TYR A 238 -2.46 5.89 6.96
CA TYR A 238 -1.09 6.26 7.24
C TYR A 238 -0.80 6.12 8.74
N LEU A 239 0.38 5.64 9.04
CA LEU A 239 0.91 5.48 10.38
C LEU A 239 2.12 6.39 10.51
N THR A 240 2.19 7.18 11.58
CA THR A 240 3.31 8.06 11.88
C THR A 240 3.66 7.98 13.35
N ASN A 241 4.82 8.50 13.74
CA ASN A 241 5.17 8.70 15.14
C ASN A 241 4.89 10.15 15.52
N LYS A 242 3.96 10.42 16.44
CA LYS A 242 3.64 11.78 16.90
C LYS A 242 4.84 12.48 17.56
N SER A 243 5.74 11.71 18.16
CA SER A 243 6.95 12.25 18.81
C SER A 243 8.03 12.67 17.80
N GLN A 244 7.87 12.32 16.53
CA GLN A 244 8.77 12.69 15.43
C GLN A 244 7.89 13.25 14.31
N PRO A 245 7.46 14.51 14.39
CA PRO A 245 6.68 15.13 13.33
C PRO A 245 7.48 15.10 12.02
N LEU A 246 6.79 14.89 10.91
CA LEU A 246 7.38 15.04 9.59
C LEU A 246 7.87 16.48 9.45
N SER A 247 9.07 16.66 8.92
CA SER A 247 9.55 17.99 8.54
C SER A 247 8.60 18.63 7.53
N PRO A 248 8.41 19.93 7.61
CA PRO A 248 7.53 20.65 6.69
C PRO A 248 8.05 20.63 5.24
#